data_9d2b3c098d1f671d61bb6d4a6e1b6e0f
#
_entry.id   9d2b3c098d1f671d61bb6d4a6e1b6e0f
#
_cell.length_a   1.000
_cell.length_b   1.000
_cell.length_c   1.000
_cell.angle_alpha   90.00
_cell.angle_beta   90.00
_cell.angle_gamma   90.00
#
_symmetry.space_group_name_H-M   'P 1'
#
loop_
_entity.id
_entity.type
_entity.pdbx_description
1 polymer ?
#
loop_
_entity_poly.entity_id
_entity_poly.type
_entity_poly.pdbx_seq_one_letter_code
_entity_poly.pdbx_strand_id
1 'polypeptide(L)'
;MLYFQSVGEAEAVFKALSTPMRLKIMEMIYKNDSLSMNDLAEALGLTNGAISMHVSKLEEADLVKIKTTSGKRGTMKIVRPKYDRLMIDLAPLKEP
;
A
#
# COMPACT_ATOMS: atom_id res chain seq x y z
N MET A 1 -11.70 7.29 3.91
CA MET A 1 -10.66 7.55 4.93
C MET A 1 -10.50 6.33 5.84
N LEU A 2 -9.28 5.93 6.07
CA LEU A 2 -8.97 4.85 7.00
C LEU A 2 -8.74 5.44 8.38
N TYR A 3 -9.53 5.02 9.37
CA TYR A 3 -9.53 5.60 10.70
C TYR A 3 -9.22 4.55 11.77
N PHE A 4 -8.30 4.90 12.67
CA PHE A 4 -7.96 4.06 13.83
C PHE A 4 -8.20 4.82 15.11
N GLN A 5 -8.86 4.17 16.07
CA GLN A 5 -9.20 4.75 17.36
C GLN A 5 -8.03 4.85 18.33
N SER A 6 -6.92 4.20 18.01
CA SER A 6 -5.71 4.22 18.83
C SER A 6 -4.48 3.92 17.99
N VAL A 7 -3.31 4.28 18.50
CA VAL A 7 -2.04 3.96 17.82
C VAL A 7 -1.80 2.46 17.75
N GLY A 8 -2.27 1.70 18.73
CA GLY A 8 -2.12 0.25 18.72
C GLY A 8 -2.87 -0.43 17.58
N GLU A 9 -4.05 0.06 17.25
CA GLU A 9 -4.82 -0.46 16.12
C GLU A 9 -4.13 -0.18 14.77
N ALA A 10 -3.30 0.85 14.70
CA ALA A 10 -2.62 1.27 13.48
C ALA A 10 -1.24 0.62 13.32
N GLU A 11 -0.86 -0.33 14.17
CA GLU A 11 0.48 -0.93 14.16
C GLU A 11 0.87 -1.47 12.78
N ALA A 12 -0.03 -2.19 12.12
CA ALA A 12 0.22 -2.76 10.80
C ALA A 12 0.51 -1.68 9.76
N VAL A 13 -0.21 -0.55 9.84
CA VAL A 13 0.02 0.60 8.96
C VAL A 13 1.39 1.21 9.22
N PHE A 14 1.75 1.41 10.47
CA PHE A 14 3.06 1.96 10.83
C PHE A 14 4.18 1.08 10.31
N LYS A 15 4.08 -0.24 10.48
CA LYS A 15 5.08 -1.18 9.97
C LYS A 15 5.16 -1.15 8.45
N ALA A 16 4.03 -1.13 7.78
CA ALA A 16 3.98 -1.11 6.32
C ALA A 16 4.61 0.16 5.76
N LEU A 17 4.40 1.30 6.41
CA LEU A 17 4.90 2.60 5.96
C LEU A 17 6.26 2.98 6.54
N SER A 18 6.92 2.08 7.27
CA SER A 18 8.19 2.39 7.93
C SER A 18 9.42 2.28 7.02
N THR A 19 9.26 1.90 5.77
CA THR A 19 10.38 1.80 4.82
C THR A 19 10.27 2.86 3.73
N PRO A 20 11.39 3.51 3.37
CA PRO A 20 11.37 4.49 2.28
C PRO A 20 10.83 3.95 0.97
N MET A 21 11.13 2.68 0.65
CA MET A 21 10.66 2.06 -0.59
C MET A 21 9.13 1.95 -0.64
N ARG A 22 8.50 1.52 0.45
CA ARG A 22 7.05 1.42 0.49
C ARG A 22 6.36 2.79 0.45
N LEU A 23 6.96 3.80 1.09
CA LEU A 23 6.46 5.18 0.96
C LEU A 23 6.51 5.65 -0.49
N LYS A 24 7.59 5.33 -1.18
CA LYS A 24 7.76 5.68 -2.60
C LYS A 24 6.72 5.00 -3.48
N ILE A 25 6.45 3.73 -3.22
CA ILE A 25 5.39 2.98 -3.93
C ILE A 25 4.04 3.68 -3.73
N MET A 26 3.70 4.05 -2.50
CA MET A 26 2.46 4.75 -2.22
C MET A 26 2.36 6.06 -2.99
N GLU A 27 3.40 6.88 -2.97
CA GLU A 27 3.42 8.13 -3.73
C GLU A 27 3.18 7.91 -5.22
N MET A 28 3.82 6.88 -5.79
CA MET A 28 3.70 6.57 -7.21
C MET A 28 2.29 6.14 -7.60
N ILE A 29 1.66 5.27 -6.82
CA ILE A 29 0.32 4.80 -7.16
C ILE A 29 -0.73 5.90 -6.99
N TYR A 30 -0.54 6.84 -6.05
CA TYR A 30 -1.45 7.99 -5.94
C TYR A 30 -1.27 8.96 -7.10
N LYS A 31 -0.05 9.18 -7.53
CA LYS A 31 0.24 10.08 -8.64
C LYS A 31 -0.33 9.56 -9.97
N ASN A 32 -0.40 8.26 -10.15
CA ASN A 32 -0.81 7.61 -11.39
C ASN A 32 -2.18 6.90 -11.30
N ASP A 33 -2.89 7.04 -10.19
CA ASP A 33 -4.16 6.38 -9.86
C ASP A 33 -4.03 4.86 -9.69
N SER A 34 -3.18 4.23 -10.45
CA SER A 34 -2.85 2.81 -10.34
C SER A 34 -1.60 2.53 -11.17
N LEU A 35 -0.89 1.47 -10.81
CA LEU A 35 0.27 1.00 -11.58
C LEU A 35 0.32 -0.52 -11.54
N SER A 36 0.83 -1.11 -12.63
CA SER A 36 1.08 -2.55 -12.63
C SER A 36 2.30 -2.88 -11.76
N MET A 37 2.37 -4.12 -11.29
CA MET A 37 3.57 -4.60 -10.58
C MET A 37 4.83 -4.44 -11.43
N ASN A 38 4.74 -4.72 -12.74
CA ASN A 38 5.87 -4.57 -13.66
C ASN A 38 6.31 -3.12 -13.77
N ASP A 39 5.37 -2.18 -13.88
CA ASP A 39 5.71 -0.75 -13.97
C ASP A 39 6.40 -0.27 -12.70
N LEU A 40 5.95 -0.73 -11.54
CA LEU A 40 6.58 -0.39 -10.27
C LEU A 40 8.00 -0.96 -10.19
N ALA A 41 8.17 -2.22 -10.57
CA ALA A 41 9.49 -2.87 -10.55
C ALA A 41 10.47 -2.14 -11.47
N GLU A 42 10.04 -1.82 -12.68
CA GLU A 42 10.86 -1.13 -13.65
C GLU A 42 11.24 0.27 -13.18
N ALA A 43 10.25 1.04 -12.70
CA ALA A 43 10.48 2.40 -12.25
C ALA A 43 11.41 2.49 -11.04
N LEU A 44 11.37 1.48 -10.15
CA LEU A 44 12.16 1.47 -8.92
C LEU A 44 13.45 0.65 -9.04
N GLY A 45 13.69 0.02 -10.18
CA GLY A 45 14.87 -0.81 -10.39
C GLY A 45 14.91 -2.05 -9.51
N LEU A 46 13.74 -2.61 -9.21
CA LEU A 46 13.62 -3.79 -8.36
C LEU A 46 13.12 -4.99 -9.15
N THR A 47 13.35 -6.19 -8.60
CA THR A 47 12.79 -7.41 -9.17
C THR A 47 11.29 -7.47 -8.92
N ASN A 48 10.57 -8.26 -9.72
CA ASN A 48 9.15 -8.51 -9.50
C ASN A 48 8.89 -9.16 -8.14
N GLY A 49 9.78 -10.02 -7.68
CA GLY A 49 9.67 -10.64 -6.36
C GLY A 49 9.78 -9.62 -5.23
N ALA A 50 10.70 -8.67 -5.34
CA ALA A 50 10.86 -7.61 -4.33
C ALA A 50 9.64 -6.70 -4.30
N ILE A 51 9.13 -6.30 -5.46
CA ILE A 51 7.90 -5.49 -5.54
C ILE A 51 6.72 -6.24 -4.95
N SER A 52 6.55 -7.51 -5.30
CA SER A 52 5.47 -8.33 -4.77
C SER A 52 5.49 -8.39 -3.24
N MET A 53 6.68 -8.52 -2.65
CA MET A 53 6.84 -8.53 -1.20
C MET A 53 6.40 -7.19 -0.58
N HIS A 54 6.87 -6.07 -1.14
CA HIS A 54 6.50 -4.75 -0.63
C HIS A 54 4.99 -4.47 -0.77
N VAL A 55 4.43 -4.79 -1.93
CA VAL A 55 3.00 -4.57 -2.18
C VAL A 55 2.15 -5.46 -1.29
N SER A 56 2.57 -6.70 -1.03
CA SER A 56 1.87 -7.59 -0.10
C SER A 56 1.80 -7.01 1.31
N LYS A 57 2.89 -6.38 1.77
CA LYS A 57 2.90 -5.72 3.08
C LYS A 57 1.93 -4.55 3.13
N LEU A 58 1.83 -3.79 2.05
CA LEU A 58 0.87 -2.69 1.96
C LEU A 58 -0.57 -3.20 1.91
N GLU A 59 -0.81 -4.31 1.20
CA GLU A 59 -2.12 -4.93 1.12
C GLU A 59 -2.56 -5.49 2.48
N GLU A 60 -1.67 -6.16 3.19
CA GLU A 60 -1.94 -6.67 4.53
C GLU A 60 -2.34 -5.56 5.51
N ALA A 61 -1.81 -4.36 5.32
CA ALA A 61 -2.14 -3.20 6.14
C ALA A 61 -3.38 -2.44 5.61
N ASP A 62 -4.07 -2.98 4.61
CA ASP A 62 -5.28 -2.43 4.02
C ASP A 62 -5.07 -1.07 3.33
N LEU A 63 -3.85 -0.80 2.87
CA LEU A 63 -3.51 0.47 2.23
C LEU A 63 -3.67 0.44 0.71
N VAL A 64 -3.56 -0.72 0.10
CA VAL A 64 -3.68 -0.91 -1.34
C VAL A 64 -4.56 -2.09 -1.66
N LYS A 65 -5.05 -2.11 -2.89
CA LYS A 65 -5.81 -3.20 -3.47
C LYS A 65 -5.08 -3.72 -4.69
N ILE A 66 -5.01 -5.05 -4.82
CA ILE A 66 -4.41 -5.69 -5.98
C ILE A 66 -5.53 -6.28 -6.83
N LYS A 67 -5.56 -5.89 -8.11
CA LYS A 67 -6.53 -6.41 -9.07
C LYS A 67 -5.79 -7.14 -10.18
N THR A 68 -6.24 -8.34 -10.49
CA THR A 68 -5.69 -9.10 -11.60
C THR A 68 -6.51 -8.81 -12.86
N THR A 69 -5.82 -8.48 -13.95
CA THR A 69 -6.47 -8.25 -15.24
C THR A 69 -5.84 -9.15 -16.30
N SER A 70 -6.62 -9.51 -17.31
CA SER A 70 -6.13 -10.27 -18.47
C SER A 70 -5.70 -9.30 -19.54
N GLY A 71 -4.50 -9.49 -20.08
CA GLY A 71 -3.99 -8.70 -21.18
C GLY A 71 -3.54 -9.60 -22.34
N LYS A 72 -3.08 -8.98 -23.43
CA LYS A 72 -2.61 -9.70 -24.62
C LYS A 72 -1.42 -10.61 -24.34
N ARG A 73 -0.67 -10.36 -23.25
CA ARG A 73 0.52 -11.11 -22.87
C ARG A 73 0.33 -11.90 -21.57
N GLY A 74 -0.93 -12.22 -21.21
CA GLY A 74 -1.23 -12.93 -19.98
C GLY A 74 -1.80 -12.05 -18.90
N THR A 75 -1.68 -12.51 -17.65
CA THR A 75 -2.26 -11.84 -16.49
C THR A 75 -1.39 -10.71 -15.98
N MET A 76 -1.99 -9.57 -15.70
CA MET A 76 -1.33 -8.43 -15.07
C MET A 76 -1.93 -8.15 -13.71
N LYS A 77 -1.08 -7.84 -12.74
CA LYS A 77 -1.51 -7.38 -11.42
C LYS A 77 -1.38 -5.88 -11.35
N ILE A 78 -2.50 -5.22 -11.05
CA ILE A 78 -2.58 -3.76 -10.94
C ILE A 78 -2.74 -3.40 -9.47
N VAL A 79 -1.91 -2.46 -9.01
CA VAL A 79 -1.94 -1.98 -7.63
C VAL A 79 -2.67 -0.64 -7.60
N ARG A 80 -3.67 -0.54 -6.74
CA ARG A 80 -4.47 0.67 -6.56
C ARG A 80 -4.45 1.13 -5.11
N PRO A 81 -4.42 2.45 -4.87
CA PRO A 81 -4.59 2.94 -3.51
C PRO A 81 -6.03 2.71 -3.05
N LYS A 82 -6.20 2.41 -1.78
CA LYS A 82 -7.52 2.14 -1.22
C LYS A 82 -8.15 3.35 -0.54
N TYR A 83 -7.33 4.16 0.14
CA TYR A 83 -7.80 5.35 0.87
C TYR A 83 -6.90 6.54 0.57
N ASP A 84 -7.50 7.74 0.52
CA ASP A 84 -6.77 8.98 0.32
C ASP A 84 -6.13 9.51 1.59
N ARG A 85 -6.70 9.16 2.73
CA ARG A 85 -6.32 9.72 4.01
C ARG A 85 -6.32 8.67 5.10
N LEU A 86 -5.45 8.90 6.06
CA LEU A 86 -5.31 8.10 7.24
C LEU A 86 -5.49 8.99 8.45
N MET A 87 -6.36 8.59 9.39
CA MET A 87 -6.53 9.30 10.65
C MET A 87 -6.31 8.34 11.80
N ILE A 88 -5.48 8.75 12.74
CA ILE A 88 -5.14 7.94 13.91
C ILE A 88 -5.31 8.81 15.14
N ASP A 89 -6.14 8.38 16.08
CA ASP A 89 -6.23 9.03 17.37
C ASP A 89 -5.03 8.62 18.23
N LEU A 90 -4.25 9.61 18.64
CA LEU A 90 -3.03 9.36 19.43
C LEU A 90 -3.33 9.21 20.92
N ALA A 91 -4.37 9.89 21.39
CA ALA A 91 -4.76 9.79 22.80
C ALA A 91 -5.49 8.47 23.03
N PRO A 92 -5.20 7.77 24.14
CA PRO A 92 -5.95 6.54 24.46
C PRO A 92 -7.41 6.88 24.75
N LEU A 93 -8.30 5.94 24.45
CA LEU A 93 -9.70 6.09 24.77
C LEU A 93 -9.85 6.25 26.29
N LYS A 94 -10.61 7.27 26.70
CA LYS A 94 -10.91 7.45 28.11
C LYS A 94 -12.04 6.50 28.46
N GLU A 95 -11.81 5.67 29.45
CA GLU A 95 -12.88 4.85 30.00
C GLU A 95 -13.81 5.73 30.84
N PRO A 96 -15.13 5.45 30.78
CA PRO A 96 -16.09 6.21 31.58
C PRO A 96 -15.90 6.02 33.08
#